data_d20f1bc0abd4f68bee494a39f20fb57e
#
_entry.id   d20f1bc0abd4f68bee494a39f20fb57e
#
_cell.length_a   1.000
_cell.length_b   1.000
_cell.length_c   1.000
_cell.angle_alpha   90.00
_cell.angle_beta   90.00
_cell.angle_gamma   90.00
#
_symmetry.space_group_name_H-M   'P 1'
#
loop_
_entity.id
_entity.type
_entity.pdbx_description
1 polymer ?
#
loop_
_entity_poly.entity_id
_entity_poly.type
_entity_poly.pdbx_seq_one_letter_code
_entity_poly.pdbx_strand_id
1 'polypeptide(L)'
;MLDQIARHGNMDLRLNVKGDLEVDEHHTIEDTAIVLGEAFALALGNKLGIERYGFCLPMDDCLAQASIDFGGRNWLVWEADFKREMIGKMPTEMFYHFFKSFTDGAKANLNIKAEGSNEHHKIESIFKVFAKAIKVAVKRDPEKMILPSTKGSL
;
A
#
# COMPACT_ATOMS: atom_id res chain seq x y z
N MET A 1 -11.93 -0.50 -2.21
CA MET A 1 -10.50 -0.05 -2.21
C MET A 1 -9.53 -1.20 -2.43
N LEU A 2 -9.63 -2.32 -1.73
CA LEU A 2 -8.70 -3.47 -1.92
C LEU A 2 -8.68 -4.02 -3.37
N ASP A 3 -9.81 -4.04 -4.07
CA ASP A 3 -9.87 -4.40 -5.50
C ASP A 3 -8.96 -3.54 -6.39
N GLN A 4 -8.70 -2.28 -6.00
CA GLN A 4 -7.75 -1.43 -6.72
C GLN A 4 -6.33 -1.98 -6.63
N ILE A 5 -5.96 -2.58 -5.48
CA ILE A 5 -4.64 -3.19 -5.29
C ILE A 5 -4.47 -4.36 -6.26
N ALA A 6 -5.43 -5.28 -6.32
CA ALA A 6 -5.38 -6.43 -7.21
C ALA A 6 -5.34 -6.01 -8.68
N ARG A 7 -6.31 -5.18 -9.10
CA ARG A 7 -6.46 -4.78 -10.51
C ARG A 7 -5.29 -3.94 -11.02
N HIS A 8 -4.90 -2.89 -10.32
CA HIS A 8 -3.82 -2.00 -10.76
C HIS A 8 -2.44 -2.53 -10.44
N GLY A 9 -2.31 -3.36 -9.41
CA GLY A 9 -1.10 -4.11 -9.08
C GLY A 9 -0.83 -5.27 -10.03
N ASN A 10 -1.82 -5.70 -10.81
CA ASN A 10 -1.76 -6.88 -11.69
C ASN A 10 -1.39 -8.14 -10.90
N MET A 11 -2.09 -8.37 -9.82
CA MET A 11 -1.91 -9.51 -8.94
C MET A 11 -3.25 -10.14 -8.56
N ASP A 12 -3.24 -11.43 -8.25
CA ASP A 12 -4.39 -12.10 -7.68
C ASP A 12 -4.43 -11.89 -6.16
N LEU A 13 -5.56 -11.40 -5.66
CA LEU A 13 -5.79 -11.17 -4.25
C LEU A 13 -7.05 -11.90 -3.80
N ARG A 14 -6.91 -12.82 -2.84
CA ARG A 14 -8.04 -13.49 -2.20
C ARG A 14 -8.02 -13.15 -0.72
N LEU A 15 -9.09 -12.51 -0.26
CA LEU A 15 -9.27 -12.11 1.12
C LEU A 15 -10.53 -12.75 1.70
N ASN A 16 -10.42 -13.27 2.92
CA ASN A 16 -11.54 -13.72 3.74
C ASN A 16 -11.30 -13.19 5.16
N VAL A 17 -12.07 -12.19 5.54
CA VAL A 17 -11.90 -11.48 6.81
C VAL A 17 -13.17 -11.63 7.63
N LYS A 18 -12.99 -11.95 8.92
CA LYS A 18 -14.06 -11.94 9.93
C LYS A 18 -13.55 -11.08 11.09
N GLY A 19 -14.30 -10.03 11.42
CA GLY A 19 -13.96 -9.09 12.48
C GLY A 19 -15.07 -8.93 13.50
N ASP A 20 -14.76 -8.21 14.56
CA ASP A 20 -15.62 -7.86 15.68
C ASP A 20 -16.38 -6.53 15.42
N LEU A 21 -17.10 -6.49 14.29
CA LEU A 21 -17.79 -5.28 13.79
C LEU A 21 -18.88 -4.76 14.75
N GLU A 22 -19.24 -5.53 15.78
CA GLU A 22 -20.08 -5.10 16.90
C GLU A 22 -19.38 -4.08 17.81
N VAL A 23 -18.04 -4.04 17.79
CA VAL A 23 -17.22 -3.01 18.47
C VAL A 23 -17.08 -1.82 17.53
N ASP A 24 -16.31 -1.98 16.47
CA ASP A 24 -16.15 -1.06 15.34
C ASP A 24 -15.36 -1.76 14.20
N GLU A 25 -14.95 -1.01 13.17
CA GLU A 25 -14.17 -1.54 12.04
C GLU A 25 -12.64 -1.46 12.26
N HIS A 26 -12.16 -0.79 13.31
CA HIS A 26 -10.74 -0.45 13.51
C HIS A 26 -9.84 -1.69 13.46
N HIS A 27 -10.05 -2.64 14.38
CA HIS A 27 -9.26 -3.87 14.43
C HIS A 27 -9.32 -4.66 13.13
N THR A 28 -10.50 -4.75 12.51
CA THR A 28 -10.69 -5.48 11.25
C THR A 28 -9.83 -4.89 10.12
N ILE A 29 -9.74 -3.55 10.04
CA ILE A 29 -8.96 -2.85 9.02
C ILE A 29 -7.47 -2.99 9.29
N GLU A 30 -7.03 -2.76 10.52
CA GLU A 30 -5.61 -2.88 10.90
C GLU A 30 -5.08 -4.29 10.69
N ASP A 31 -5.75 -5.31 11.23
CA ASP A 31 -5.34 -6.71 11.11
C ASP A 31 -5.33 -7.17 9.65
N THR A 32 -6.32 -6.76 8.86
CA THR A 32 -6.32 -7.03 7.42
C THR A 32 -5.09 -6.43 6.74
N ALA A 33 -4.72 -5.21 7.09
CA ALA A 33 -3.57 -4.54 6.51
C ALA A 33 -2.24 -5.16 6.94
N ILE A 34 -2.09 -5.55 8.22
CA ILE A 34 -0.92 -6.25 8.74
C ILE A 34 -0.72 -7.56 7.99
N VAL A 35 -1.75 -8.42 7.94
CA VAL A 35 -1.69 -9.72 7.28
C VAL A 35 -1.43 -9.58 5.78
N LEU A 36 -2.01 -8.58 5.13
CA LEU A 36 -1.73 -8.27 3.74
C LEU A 36 -0.24 -7.89 3.55
N GLY A 37 0.30 -7.05 4.42
CA GLY A 37 1.71 -6.68 4.41
C GLY A 37 2.64 -7.87 4.61
N GLU A 38 2.35 -8.73 5.59
CA GLU A 38 3.10 -9.96 5.85
C GLU A 38 3.06 -10.91 4.64
N ALA A 39 1.90 -11.05 3.99
CA ALA A 39 1.76 -11.85 2.77
C ALA A 39 2.66 -11.32 1.64
N PHE A 40 2.77 -9.99 1.47
CA PHE A 40 3.74 -9.38 0.55
C PHE A 40 5.18 -9.69 0.94
N ALA A 41 5.54 -9.55 2.21
CA ALA A 41 6.89 -9.87 2.69
C ALA A 41 7.25 -11.33 2.40
N LEU A 42 6.34 -12.26 2.65
CA LEU A 42 6.52 -13.69 2.37
C LEU A 42 6.65 -13.96 0.85
N ALA A 43 5.78 -13.36 0.04
CA ALA A 43 5.78 -13.54 -1.42
C ALA A 43 7.05 -12.97 -2.06
N LEU A 44 7.61 -11.90 -1.55
CA LEU A 44 8.89 -11.32 -2.02
C LEU A 44 10.09 -12.21 -1.68
N GLY A 45 10.03 -12.96 -0.61
CA GLY A 45 11.07 -13.89 -0.17
C GLY A 45 12.43 -13.19 -0.01
N ASN A 46 13.44 -13.68 -0.71
CA ASN A 46 14.82 -13.15 -0.64
C ASN A 46 15.04 -11.83 -1.38
N LYS A 47 14.02 -11.31 -2.06
CA LYS A 47 14.03 -10.03 -2.79
C LYS A 47 15.10 -9.91 -3.91
N LEU A 48 15.63 -11.02 -4.37
CA LEU A 48 16.60 -11.00 -5.47
C LEU A 48 15.93 -10.54 -6.77
N GLY A 49 16.57 -9.64 -7.49
CA GLY A 49 16.15 -9.15 -8.80
C GLY A 49 14.93 -8.25 -8.80
N ILE A 50 14.40 -7.81 -7.65
CA ILE A 50 13.27 -6.87 -7.62
C ILE A 50 13.71 -5.44 -7.96
N GLU A 51 12.80 -4.65 -8.55
CA GLU A 51 13.04 -3.23 -8.83
C GLU A 51 13.00 -2.36 -7.58
N ARG A 52 12.25 -2.77 -6.57
CA ARG A 52 12.19 -2.20 -5.22
C ARG A 52 11.36 -0.92 -5.05
N TYR A 53 11.25 -0.01 -6.04
CA TYR A 53 10.67 1.35 -5.94
C TYR A 53 9.53 1.67 -6.93
N GLY A 54 8.79 2.78 -6.73
CA GLY A 54 7.78 3.29 -7.67
C GLY A 54 6.84 4.38 -7.12
N PHE A 55 5.88 5.05 -7.59
CA PHE A 55 5.12 5.52 -8.74
C PHE A 55 4.21 6.75 -8.41
N CYS A 56 3.65 7.50 -9.41
CA CYS A 56 2.74 8.65 -9.28
C CYS A 56 1.67 8.62 -10.39
N LEU A 57 0.41 9.05 -10.12
CA LEU A 57 -0.67 9.14 -11.13
C LEU A 57 -1.73 10.20 -10.80
N PRO A 58 -2.43 10.78 -11.83
CA PRO A 58 -3.61 11.61 -11.67
C PRO A 58 -4.90 10.78 -11.63
N MET A 59 -5.94 11.34 -11.04
CA MET A 59 -7.32 10.88 -11.15
C MET A 59 -8.26 12.09 -11.10
N ASP A 60 -8.77 12.50 -12.25
CA ASP A 60 -9.60 13.70 -12.45
C ASP A 60 -9.00 14.94 -11.77
N ASP A 61 -9.63 15.45 -10.72
CA ASP A 61 -9.19 16.60 -9.93
C ASP A 61 -8.07 16.25 -8.92
N CYS A 62 -7.72 14.99 -8.79
CA CYS A 62 -6.76 14.52 -7.80
C CYS A 62 -5.43 14.09 -8.41
N LEU A 63 -4.36 14.36 -7.69
CA LEU A 63 -3.03 13.83 -7.96
C LEU A 63 -2.56 13.05 -6.75
N ALA A 64 -2.15 11.80 -6.94
CA ALA A 64 -1.56 11.00 -5.89
C ALA A 64 -0.18 10.46 -6.31
N GLN A 65 0.72 10.39 -5.35
CA GLN A 65 2.01 9.73 -5.48
C GLN A 65 2.22 8.75 -4.33
N ALA A 66 2.83 7.62 -4.63
CA ALA A 66 3.30 6.66 -3.65
C ALA A 66 4.72 6.22 -4.01
N SER A 67 5.62 6.36 -3.05
CA SER A 67 6.97 5.84 -3.15
C SER A 67 7.11 4.72 -2.14
N ILE A 68 7.39 3.50 -2.59
CA ILE A 68 7.57 2.34 -1.73
C ILE A 68 9.00 1.83 -1.83
N ASP A 69 9.53 1.33 -0.71
CA ASP A 69 10.81 0.66 -0.62
C ASP A 69 10.68 -0.59 0.25
N PHE A 70 10.79 -1.76 -0.35
CA PHE A 70 10.81 -3.05 0.35
C PHE A 70 12.16 -3.34 1.02
N GLY A 71 12.74 -2.31 1.64
CA GLY A 71 14.07 -2.32 2.27
C GLY A 71 14.18 -2.99 3.64
N GLY A 72 13.16 -3.70 4.10
CA GLY A 72 13.18 -4.43 5.38
C GLY A 72 12.92 -3.57 6.61
N ARG A 73 12.69 -2.27 6.47
CA ARG A 73 12.37 -1.34 7.56
C ARG A 73 11.02 -0.69 7.29
N ASN A 74 10.15 -0.70 8.30
CA ASN A 74 8.83 -0.09 8.20
C ASN A 74 8.87 1.41 8.53
N TRP A 75 8.25 2.21 7.69
CA TRP A 75 8.01 3.63 7.92
C TRP A 75 6.88 4.12 7.02
N LEU A 76 5.96 4.91 7.56
CA LEU A 76 4.95 5.61 6.76
C LEU A 76 5.15 7.12 6.87
N VAL A 77 5.21 7.81 5.72
CA VAL A 77 4.97 9.25 5.61
C VAL A 77 3.62 9.43 4.91
N TRP A 78 2.73 10.17 5.53
CA TRP A 78 1.37 10.38 5.05
C TRP A 78 1.08 11.87 4.93
N GLU A 79 0.87 12.33 3.71
CA GLU A 79 0.50 13.70 3.36
C GLU A 79 -0.79 13.70 2.53
N ALA A 80 -1.91 13.34 3.18
CA ALA A 80 -3.22 13.30 2.56
C ALA A 80 -4.29 13.66 3.58
N ASP A 81 -4.74 14.91 3.54
CA ASP A 81 -5.76 15.41 4.44
C ASP A 81 -7.16 15.11 3.90
N PHE A 82 -8.05 14.65 4.79
CA PHE A 82 -9.45 14.42 4.52
C PHE A 82 -10.29 15.31 5.43
N LYS A 83 -11.24 16.07 4.83
CA LYS A 83 -12.15 16.97 5.57
C LYS A 83 -13.44 16.27 5.98
N ARG A 84 -13.85 15.24 5.26
CA ARG A 84 -15.02 14.43 5.57
C ARG A 84 -14.64 13.35 6.57
N GLU A 85 -15.48 13.15 7.58
CA GLU A 85 -15.30 12.06 8.56
C GLU A 85 -15.48 10.69 7.92
N MET A 86 -16.37 10.58 6.93
CA MET A 86 -16.74 9.33 6.29
C MET A 86 -16.70 9.43 4.76
N ILE A 87 -16.22 8.38 4.10
CA ILE A 87 -16.40 8.13 2.67
C ILE A 87 -17.13 6.81 2.51
N GLY A 88 -18.41 6.88 2.12
CA GLY A 88 -19.31 5.73 2.21
C GLY A 88 -19.52 5.33 3.66
N LYS A 89 -19.13 4.11 4.01
CA LYS A 89 -19.17 3.56 5.38
C LYS A 89 -17.79 3.51 6.05
N MET A 90 -16.77 4.08 5.42
CA MET A 90 -15.38 4.02 5.90
C MET A 90 -15.02 5.35 6.58
N PRO A 91 -14.64 5.37 7.86
CA PRO A 91 -14.03 6.53 8.50
C PRO A 91 -12.72 6.89 7.80
N THR A 92 -12.49 8.17 7.55
CA THR A 92 -11.32 8.62 6.78
C THR A 92 -10.01 8.47 7.53
N GLU A 93 -10.04 8.49 8.85
CA GLU A 93 -8.88 8.21 9.70
C GLU A 93 -8.33 6.80 9.48
N MET A 94 -9.20 5.82 9.15
CA MET A 94 -8.79 4.44 8.93
C MET A 94 -7.93 4.25 7.68
N PHE A 95 -7.87 5.22 6.77
CA PHE A 95 -6.95 5.16 5.62
C PHE A 95 -5.49 5.23 6.07
N TYR A 96 -5.17 6.14 6.99
CA TYR A 96 -3.84 6.21 7.58
C TYR A 96 -3.49 4.89 8.30
N HIS A 97 -4.40 4.40 9.14
CA HIS A 97 -4.22 3.15 9.89
C HIS A 97 -3.98 1.95 8.96
N PHE A 98 -4.74 1.83 7.88
CA PHE A 98 -4.53 0.78 6.88
C PHE A 98 -3.10 0.79 6.31
N PHE A 99 -2.62 1.95 5.84
CA PHE A 99 -1.29 2.03 5.23
C PHE A 99 -0.17 1.89 6.27
N LYS A 100 -0.38 2.37 7.49
CA LYS A 100 0.56 2.18 8.61
C LYS A 100 0.71 0.68 8.93
N SER A 101 -0.39 -0.01 9.12
CA SER A 101 -0.41 -1.44 9.43
C SER A 101 0.16 -2.29 8.30
N PHE A 102 -0.14 -1.93 7.04
CA PHE A 102 0.50 -2.56 5.88
C PHE A 102 2.03 -2.41 5.91
N THR A 103 2.55 -1.21 6.18
CA THR A 103 4.02 -1.01 6.23
C THR A 103 4.67 -1.81 7.33
N ASP A 104 3.99 -1.98 8.46
CA ASP A 104 4.48 -2.78 9.58
C ASP A 104 4.58 -4.27 9.21
N GLY A 105 3.55 -4.85 8.58
CA GLY A 105 3.55 -6.23 8.12
C GLY A 105 4.55 -6.47 6.97
N ALA A 106 4.55 -5.60 5.98
CA ALA A 106 5.41 -5.72 4.79
C ALA A 106 6.90 -5.42 5.05
N LYS A 107 7.24 -4.82 6.18
CA LYS A 107 8.57 -4.28 6.47
C LYS A 107 9.04 -3.32 5.36
N ALA A 108 8.13 -2.42 4.96
CA ALA A 108 8.34 -1.51 3.85
C ALA A 108 8.31 -0.05 4.29
N ASN A 109 9.07 0.77 3.60
CA ASN A 109 9.00 2.22 3.69
C ASN A 109 7.99 2.72 2.67
N LEU A 110 7.03 3.57 3.06
CA LEU A 110 6.00 4.08 2.19
C LEU A 110 5.80 5.57 2.43
N ASN A 111 5.88 6.34 1.35
CA ASN A 111 5.53 7.75 1.34
C ASN A 111 4.30 7.93 0.44
N ILE A 112 3.24 8.49 0.98
CA ILE A 112 2.01 8.82 0.25
C ILE A 112 1.77 10.32 0.35
N LYS A 113 1.54 10.94 -0.81
CA LYS A 113 1.03 12.30 -0.90
C LYS A 113 -0.15 12.32 -1.86
N ALA A 114 -1.23 13.03 -1.48
CA ALA A 114 -2.38 13.21 -2.37
C ALA A 114 -3.04 14.58 -2.18
N GLU A 115 -3.37 15.20 -3.29
CA GLU A 115 -4.04 16.50 -3.39
C GLU A 115 -5.28 16.36 -4.27
N GLY A 116 -6.29 17.19 -4.04
CA GLY A 116 -7.53 17.23 -4.80
C GLY A 116 -8.71 17.63 -3.94
N SER A 117 -9.83 17.98 -4.58
CA SER A 117 -11.02 18.47 -3.91
C SER A 117 -12.03 17.37 -3.60
N ASN A 118 -12.16 16.37 -4.47
CA ASN A 118 -13.04 15.22 -4.27
C ASN A 118 -12.35 14.14 -3.44
N GLU A 119 -12.78 13.93 -2.23
CA GLU A 119 -12.13 13.03 -1.30
C GLU A 119 -12.32 11.55 -1.64
N HIS A 120 -13.39 11.18 -2.35
CA HIS A 120 -13.53 9.84 -2.92
C HIS A 120 -12.48 9.58 -4.00
N HIS A 121 -12.31 10.52 -4.94
CA HIS A 121 -11.25 10.44 -5.96
C HIS A 121 -9.87 10.43 -5.33
N LYS A 122 -9.67 11.20 -4.26
CA LYS A 122 -8.39 11.26 -3.53
C LYS A 122 -8.01 9.89 -2.96
N ILE A 123 -8.90 9.24 -2.19
CA ILE A 123 -8.57 7.91 -1.63
C ILE A 123 -8.48 6.83 -2.71
N GLU A 124 -9.32 6.89 -3.73
CA GLU A 124 -9.23 5.94 -4.83
C GLU A 124 -7.90 6.09 -5.59
N SER A 125 -7.45 7.34 -5.85
CA SER A 125 -6.15 7.60 -6.48
C SER A 125 -4.99 7.08 -5.62
N ILE A 126 -5.07 7.22 -4.29
CA ILE A 126 -4.07 6.67 -3.36
C ILE A 126 -3.97 5.15 -3.52
N PHE A 127 -5.08 4.41 -3.51
CA PHE A 127 -5.04 2.95 -3.69
C PHE A 127 -4.53 2.55 -5.07
N LYS A 128 -4.86 3.29 -6.12
CA LYS A 128 -4.36 3.05 -7.49
C LYS A 128 -2.85 3.28 -7.58
N VAL A 129 -2.36 4.41 -7.07
CA VAL A 129 -0.92 4.72 -7.13
C VAL A 129 -0.12 3.75 -6.26
N PHE A 130 -0.62 3.38 -5.10
CA PHE A 130 -0.02 2.36 -4.24
C PHE A 130 0.10 1.00 -4.97
N ALA A 131 -0.98 0.55 -5.62
CA ALA A 131 -0.96 -0.67 -6.41
C ALA A 131 0.06 -0.61 -7.56
N LYS A 132 0.16 0.53 -8.25
CA LYS A 132 1.16 0.75 -9.31
C LYS A 132 2.58 0.78 -8.78
N ALA A 133 2.81 1.41 -7.62
CA ALA A 133 4.10 1.41 -6.95
C ALA A 133 4.54 -0.02 -6.62
N ILE A 134 3.67 -0.82 -6.02
CA ILE A 134 3.93 -2.24 -5.74
C ILE A 134 4.26 -2.99 -7.04
N LYS A 135 3.41 -2.86 -8.08
CA LYS A 135 3.63 -3.55 -9.37
C LYS A 135 5.02 -3.31 -9.94
N VAL A 136 5.50 -2.07 -9.86
CA VAL A 136 6.85 -1.73 -10.31
C VAL A 136 7.89 -2.31 -9.36
N ALA A 137 7.73 -2.10 -8.05
CA ALA A 137 8.70 -2.51 -7.05
C ALA A 137 8.94 -4.02 -6.99
N VAL A 138 7.89 -4.83 -7.22
CA VAL A 138 7.99 -6.31 -7.16
C VAL A 138 8.42 -6.95 -8.48
N LYS A 139 8.50 -6.16 -9.56
CA LYS A 139 8.98 -6.68 -10.85
C LYS A 139 10.37 -7.26 -10.67
N ARG A 140 10.58 -8.48 -11.18
CA ARG A 140 11.89 -9.16 -11.14
C ARG A 140 12.53 -9.15 -12.51
N ASP A 141 13.84 -8.93 -12.51
CA ASP A 141 14.69 -9.16 -13.68
C ASP A 141 15.31 -10.57 -13.56
N PRO A 142 14.87 -11.53 -14.40
CA PRO A 142 15.38 -12.90 -14.35
C PRO A 142 16.84 -13.02 -14.80
N GLU A 143 17.36 -12.03 -15.55
CA GLU A 143 18.74 -12.01 -16.04
C GLU A 143 19.70 -11.38 -15.02
N LYS A 144 19.14 -10.63 -14.04
CA LYS A 144 19.93 -9.92 -13.04
C LYS A 144 19.43 -10.21 -11.61
N MET A 145 19.56 -11.47 -11.19
CA MET A 145 19.13 -11.95 -9.86
C MET A 145 20.10 -11.53 -8.76
N ILE A 146 20.30 -10.22 -8.59
CA ILE A 146 21.11 -9.63 -7.52
C ILE A 146 20.23 -8.98 -6.48
N LEU A 147 20.71 -8.93 -5.23
CA LEU A 147 20.05 -8.17 -4.19
C LEU A 147 20.23 -6.66 -4.45
N PRO A 148 19.14 -5.86 -4.57
CA PRO A 148 19.24 -4.41 -4.83
C PRO A 148 19.63 -3.64 -3.56
N SER A 149 20.77 -3.98 -2.99
CA SER A 149 21.30 -3.37 -1.77
C SER A 149 22.84 -3.41 -1.77
N THR A 150 23.45 -2.26 -1.54
CA THR A 150 24.91 -2.15 -1.34
C THR A 150 25.37 -2.69 0.02
N LYS A 151 24.44 -2.93 0.94
CA LYS A 151 24.73 -3.48 2.27
C LYS A 151 24.70 -5.02 2.32
N GLY A 152 24.28 -5.67 1.24
CA GLY A 152 24.17 -7.13 1.20
C GLY A 152 22.98 -7.73 1.99
N SER A 153 22.08 -6.87 2.49
CA SER A 153 20.85 -7.27 3.20
C SER A 153 19.70 -6.29 2.92
N LEU A 154 18.45 -6.79 3.03
CA LEU A 154 17.20 -6.03 3.03
C LEU A 154 16.25 -6.53 4.10
#